data_fb34ef058a18df0565ce66498e72b364
#
_entry.id   fb34ef058a18df0565ce66498e72b364
#
_cell.length_a   1.000
_cell.length_b   1.000
_cell.length_c   1.000
_cell.angle_alpha   90.00
_cell.angle_beta   90.00
_cell.angle_gamma   90.00
#
_symmetry.space_group_name_H-M   'P 1'
#
loop_
_entity.id
_entity.type
_entity.pdbx_description
1 polymer ?
#
loop_
_entity_poly.entity_id
_entity_poly.type
_entity_poly.pdbx_seq_one_letter_code
_entity_poly.pdbx_strand_id
1 'polypeptide(L)'
;MLSAKLVAEYYDVMVAENGPAALHLAERDDPDVILLDVMMPGMDGFEVCRRLKESALTAHIPVVMVTALTGLADRVRGLEAGADDFLAKPINDTALLARVRSMIRLKRMLDQWRMREEITARLGLLPEPESLPADDGRRGRIVVVETSAADGETVRKLLTVEHAHVIMCPNLAAALGEAAAADADAIVIGLDAAEVSSTLRLVSQLRMTEATRHVPIALIGDEEDADMLLKGLEIGATDYIFRHVDEGEMRARLRTQVRRKRYNDRLRANFMHNLSLALTDPLTNLHNRRYFASHLDTVMRRMADSGKPVSLLMIDVDHFKKVNDTHGHIAGDAVLCDIAGTIARDVRGFDLTASYGGEEFVVVMPDTSVEIAAAVAERLRERIAGSRVSVRGVVPDIAVSVSIGVAQSTGAEDTPAALLGRADGALYQAKGQGRNKVVVAEGTLRADADGAS
;
A
#
# COMPACT_ATOMS: atom_id res chain seq x y z
N MET A 1 40.09 -3.64 2.14
CA MET A 1 39.97 -3.84 0.67
C MET A 1 38.57 -3.57 0.15
N LEU A 2 37.51 -4.21 0.65
CA LEU A 2 36.11 -3.91 0.28
C LEU A 2 35.69 -2.49 0.64
N SER A 3 35.97 -2.05 1.87
CA SER A 3 35.67 -0.71 2.36
C SER A 3 36.26 0.39 1.44
N ALA A 4 37.51 0.26 0.99
CA ALA A 4 38.12 1.23 0.11
C ALA A 4 37.43 1.33 -1.26
N LYS A 5 36.93 0.21 -1.80
CA LYS A 5 36.17 0.19 -3.07
C LYS A 5 34.83 0.90 -2.95
N LEU A 6 34.12 0.66 -1.85
CA LEU A 6 32.82 1.32 -1.61
C LEU A 6 32.97 2.81 -1.33
N VAL A 7 33.98 3.22 -0.56
CA VAL A 7 34.29 4.64 -0.33
C VAL A 7 34.63 5.35 -1.62
N ALA A 8 35.35 4.70 -2.55
CA ALA A 8 35.65 5.26 -3.87
C ALA A 8 34.38 5.51 -4.72
N GLU A 9 33.30 4.80 -4.46
CA GLU A 9 31.98 4.95 -5.08
C GLU A 9 31.01 5.83 -4.24
N TYR A 10 31.57 6.62 -3.33
CA TYR A 10 30.83 7.58 -2.48
C TYR A 10 29.82 6.94 -1.50
N TYR A 11 30.04 5.69 -1.08
CA TYR A 11 29.29 5.10 0.02
C TYR A 11 29.92 5.47 1.36
N ASP A 12 29.08 5.76 2.35
CA ASP A 12 29.49 5.81 3.74
C ASP A 12 29.62 4.39 4.31
N VAL A 13 30.80 4.04 4.84
CA VAL A 13 31.15 2.68 5.18
C VAL A 13 31.54 2.56 6.65
N MET A 14 30.75 1.85 7.41
CA MET A 14 31.07 1.44 8.77
C MET A 14 31.69 0.03 8.76
N VAL A 15 32.67 -0.22 9.60
CA VAL A 15 33.36 -1.51 9.68
C VAL A 15 33.18 -2.10 11.08
N ALA A 16 32.69 -3.34 11.14
CA ALA A 16 32.64 -4.14 12.36
C ALA A 16 33.74 -5.21 12.33
N GLU A 17 34.49 -5.37 13.42
CA GLU A 17 35.60 -6.31 13.51
C GLU A 17 35.18 -7.75 13.82
N ASN A 18 33.95 -7.94 14.32
CA ASN A 18 33.43 -9.24 14.74
C ASN A 18 31.88 -9.26 14.73
N GLY A 19 31.29 -10.43 14.92
CA GLY A 19 29.84 -10.61 14.91
C GLY A 19 29.07 -9.76 15.93
N PRO A 20 29.42 -9.75 17.22
CA PRO A 20 28.75 -8.89 18.21
C PRO A 20 28.80 -7.39 17.87
N ALA A 21 29.95 -6.91 17.37
CA ALA A 21 30.07 -5.51 16.93
C ALA A 21 29.17 -5.21 15.72
N ALA A 22 29.07 -6.17 14.78
CA ALA A 22 28.19 -6.03 13.62
C ALA A 22 26.70 -5.94 14.03
N LEU A 23 26.25 -6.77 14.96
CA LEU A 23 24.88 -6.72 15.50
C LEU A 23 24.58 -5.38 16.15
N HIS A 24 25.48 -4.91 17.01
CA HIS A 24 25.32 -3.62 17.71
C HIS A 24 25.29 -2.43 16.75
N LEU A 25 26.19 -2.41 15.74
CA LEU A 25 26.18 -1.35 14.73
C LEU A 25 24.92 -1.37 13.88
N ALA A 26 24.42 -2.55 13.52
CA ALA A 26 23.20 -2.68 12.74
C ALA A 26 21.96 -2.13 13.48
N GLU A 27 21.87 -2.38 14.79
CA GLU A 27 20.77 -1.87 15.63
C GLU A 27 20.85 -0.36 15.86
N ARG A 28 22.05 0.18 16.00
CA ARG A 28 22.26 1.60 16.32
C ARG A 28 22.13 2.52 15.11
N ASP A 29 22.69 2.10 13.97
CA ASP A 29 22.95 2.99 12.83
C ASP A 29 22.07 2.67 11.60
N ASP A 30 21.25 1.59 11.64
CA ASP A 30 20.29 1.16 10.60
C ASP A 30 20.87 1.24 9.15
N PRO A 31 21.95 0.50 8.82
CA PRO A 31 22.63 0.62 7.54
C PRO A 31 21.74 0.20 6.36
N ASP A 32 21.96 0.81 5.19
CA ASP A 32 21.23 0.47 3.95
C ASP A 32 21.48 -0.97 3.46
N VAL A 33 22.68 -1.53 3.75
CA VAL A 33 23.07 -2.90 3.40
C VAL A 33 24.21 -3.38 4.30
N ILE A 34 24.22 -4.65 4.64
CA ILE A 34 25.30 -5.29 5.38
C ILE A 34 26.05 -6.27 4.45
N LEU A 35 27.36 -6.04 4.28
CA LEU A 35 28.25 -7.02 3.65
C LEU A 35 28.92 -7.84 4.76
N LEU A 36 28.56 -9.11 4.85
CA LEU A 36 28.88 -9.96 5.98
C LEU A 36 29.87 -11.10 5.58
N ASP A 37 31.07 -11.11 6.12
CA ASP A 37 31.96 -12.23 5.92
C ASP A 37 31.44 -13.47 6.67
N VAL A 38 31.49 -14.61 6.02
CA VAL A 38 31.09 -15.89 6.64
C VAL A 38 32.14 -16.35 7.65
N MET A 39 33.43 -16.20 7.33
CA MET A 39 34.54 -16.67 8.16
C MET A 39 35.00 -15.58 9.13
N MET A 40 34.34 -15.52 10.29
CA MET A 40 34.73 -14.60 11.37
C MET A 40 35.06 -15.38 12.65
N PRO A 41 36.01 -14.88 13.48
CA PRO A 41 36.32 -15.52 14.74
C PRO A 41 35.20 -15.37 15.76
N GLY A 42 34.93 -16.45 16.50
CA GLY A 42 33.92 -16.48 17.56
C GLY A 42 32.51 -16.78 17.04
N MET A 43 31.86 -15.80 16.48
CA MET A 43 30.51 -15.94 15.87
C MET A 43 30.63 -15.91 14.36
N ASP A 44 30.21 -17.01 13.69
CA ASP A 44 30.26 -17.07 12.23
C ASP A 44 29.21 -16.16 11.57
N GLY A 45 29.40 -15.85 10.27
CA GLY A 45 28.48 -14.98 9.54
C GLY A 45 27.06 -15.54 9.41
N PHE A 46 26.87 -16.84 9.45
CA PHE A 46 25.54 -17.46 9.41
C PHE A 46 24.75 -17.17 10.67
N GLU A 47 25.41 -17.25 11.84
CA GLU A 47 24.80 -16.93 13.13
C GLU A 47 24.46 -15.44 13.24
N VAL A 48 25.36 -14.56 12.79
CA VAL A 48 25.11 -13.10 12.74
C VAL A 48 23.91 -12.81 11.85
N CYS A 49 23.85 -13.39 10.65
CA CYS A 49 22.74 -13.22 9.72
C CYS A 49 21.42 -13.64 10.33
N ARG A 50 21.36 -14.82 10.96
CA ARG A 50 20.15 -15.32 11.61
C ARG A 50 19.66 -14.36 12.68
N ARG A 51 20.54 -13.88 13.58
CA ARG A 51 20.18 -12.92 14.62
C ARG A 51 19.69 -11.60 14.06
N LEU A 52 20.33 -11.08 13.00
CA LEU A 52 19.86 -9.89 12.30
C LEU A 52 18.44 -10.07 11.76
N LYS A 53 18.13 -11.26 11.22
CA LYS A 53 16.82 -11.56 10.62
C LYS A 53 15.73 -11.96 11.61
N GLU A 54 16.10 -12.39 12.81
CA GLU A 54 15.17 -12.68 13.91
C GLU A 54 14.79 -11.43 14.70
N SER A 55 15.63 -10.40 14.72
CA SER A 55 15.35 -9.12 15.41
C SER A 55 14.43 -8.22 14.59
N ALA A 56 13.32 -7.78 15.17
CA ALA A 56 12.39 -6.83 14.53
C ALA A 56 13.07 -5.50 14.14
N LEU A 57 14.14 -5.12 14.84
CA LEU A 57 14.89 -3.89 14.59
C LEU A 57 15.77 -3.97 13.34
N THR A 58 16.25 -5.17 12.98
CA THR A 58 17.26 -5.35 11.93
C THR A 58 16.85 -6.29 10.80
N ALA A 59 15.72 -7.03 10.94
CA ALA A 59 15.25 -8.01 9.95
C ALA A 59 15.07 -7.42 8.54
N HIS A 60 14.72 -6.14 8.45
CA HIS A 60 14.50 -5.43 7.19
C HIS A 60 15.80 -5.06 6.47
N ILE A 61 16.96 -5.04 7.15
CA ILE A 61 18.24 -4.66 6.58
C ILE A 61 18.72 -5.79 5.64
N PRO A 62 19.00 -5.51 4.36
CA PRO A 62 19.54 -6.49 3.45
C PRO A 62 20.93 -6.96 3.87
N VAL A 63 21.15 -8.29 3.85
CA VAL A 63 22.42 -8.91 4.17
C VAL A 63 22.97 -9.64 2.96
N VAL A 64 24.14 -9.24 2.48
CA VAL A 64 24.89 -9.92 1.42
C VAL A 64 26.08 -10.63 2.04
N MET A 65 26.09 -11.95 1.97
CA MET A 65 27.22 -12.73 2.48
C MET A 65 28.40 -12.67 1.53
N VAL A 66 29.59 -12.46 2.08
CA VAL A 66 30.86 -12.46 1.35
C VAL A 66 31.64 -13.71 1.78
N THR A 67 31.92 -14.61 0.86
CA THR A 67 32.47 -15.92 1.24
C THR A 67 33.59 -16.40 0.31
N ALA A 68 34.60 -17.03 0.89
CA ALA A 68 35.57 -17.85 0.15
C ALA A 68 35.06 -19.29 -0.05
N LEU A 69 33.96 -19.66 0.65
CA LEU A 69 33.33 -20.95 0.53
C LEU A 69 32.54 -21.00 -0.78
N THR A 70 33.02 -21.78 -1.73
CA THR A 70 32.38 -22.00 -3.03
C THR A 70 31.44 -23.21 -3.00
N GLY A 71 31.36 -23.90 -1.86
CA GLY A 71 30.53 -25.07 -1.68
C GLY A 71 29.05 -24.76 -1.73
N LEU A 72 28.30 -25.59 -2.45
CA LEU A 72 26.86 -25.50 -2.57
C LEU A 72 26.14 -25.46 -1.21
N ALA A 73 26.54 -26.36 -0.30
CA ALA A 73 25.92 -26.44 1.03
C ALA A 73 26.02 -25.12 1.83
N ASP A 74 27.13 -24.40 1.67
CA ASP A 74 27.36 -23.15 2.38
C ASP A 74 26.49 -22.01 1.81
N ARG A 75 26.27 -21.99 0.50
CA ARG A 75 25.40 -21.01 -0.15
C ARG A 75 23.94 -21.21 0.27
N VAL A 76 23.47 -22.47 0.22
CA VAL A 76 22.13 -22.84 0.68
C VAL A 76 21.95 -22.47 2.16
N ARG A 77 22.92 -22.83 3.01
CA ARG A 77 22.92 -22.50 4.43
C ARG A 77 22.84 -20.98 4.69
N GLY A 78 23.55 -20.19 3.88
CA GLY A 78 23.48 -18.71 3.97
C GLY A 78 22.10 -18.17 3.66
N LEU A 79 21.48 -18.63 2.59
CA LEU A 79 20.13 -18.23 2.22
C LEU A 79 19.08 -18.72 3.24
N GLU A 80 19.26 -19.91 3.81
CA GLU A 80 18.42 -20.42 4.90
C GLU A 80 18.59 -19.65 6.21
N ALA A 81 19.79 -19.14 6.50
CA ALA A 81 20.04 -18.22 7.61
C ALA A 81 19.38 -16.85 7.40
N GLY A 82 18.81 -16.60 6.23
CA GLY A 82 18.08 -15.38 5.90
C GLY A 82 18.88 -14.36 5.09
N ALA A 83 20.08 -14.68 4.63
CA ALA A 83 20.82 -13.80 3.74
C ALA A 83 20.01 -13.49 2.48
N ASP A 84 20.13 -12.28 2.01
CA ASP A 84 19.42 -11.81 0.84
C ASP A 84 20.17 -12.15 -0.45
N ASP A 85 21.51 -12.24 -0.35
CA ASP A 85 22.38 -12.62 -1.46
C ASP A 85 23.78 -13.02 -0.96
N PHE A 86 24.67 -13.44 -1.88
CA PHE A 86 26.07 -13.70 -1.56
C PHE A 86 27.01 -13.30 -2.70
N LEU A 87 28.27 -13.05 -2.34
CA LEU A 87 29.37 -12.74 -3.22
C LEU A 87 30.54 -13.69 -2.94
N ALA A 88 31.01 -14.39 -3.97
CA ALA A 88 32.19 -15.25 -3.85
C ALA A 88 33.49 -14.44 -3.90
N LYS A 89 34.46 -14.80 -3.09
CA LYS A 89 35.85 -14.31 -3.18
C LYS A 89 36.61 -15.11 -4.24
N PRO A 90 37.40 -14.48 -5.14
CA PRO A 90 37.71 -13.06 -5.24
C PRO A 90 36.52 -12.25 -5.77
N ILE A 91 36.25 -11.09 -5.16
CA ILE A 91 35.08 -10.28 -5.46
C ILE A 91 35.28 -9.50 -6.74
N ASN A 92 34.40 -9.69 -7.70
CA ASN A 92 34.28 -8.87 -8.89
C ASN A 92 33.63 -7.52 -8.52
N ASP A 93 34.29 -6.41 -8.86
CA ASP A 93 33.85 -5.07 -8.49
C ASP A 93 32.51 -4.68 -9.12
N THR A 94 32.30 -5.02 -10.40
CA THR A 94 31.03 -4.77 -11.09
C THR A 94 29.89 -5.52 -10.43
N ALA A 95 30.09 -6.79 -10.09
CA ALA A 95 29.08 -7.60 -9.41
C ALA A 95 28.78 -7.08 -8.00
N LEU A 96 29.80 -6.66 -7.24
CA LEU A 96 29.66 -6.03 -5.93
C LEU A 96 28.76 -4.80 -6.02
N LEU A 97 29.10 -3.86 -6.88
CA LEU A 97 28.40 -2.58 -6.99
C LEU A 97 26.95 -2.77 -7.49
N ALA A 98 26.73 -3.64 -8.47
CA ALA A 98 25.40 -3.94 -8.97
C ALA A 98 24.48 -4.53 -7.86
N ARG A 99 25.01 -5.44 -7.04
CA ARG A 99 24.28 -6.03 -5.91
C ARG A 99 24.01 -5.03 -4.80
N VAL A 100 25.01 -4.25 -4.40
CA VAL A 100 24.86 -3.19 -3.39
C VAL A 100 23.78 -2.20 -3.83
N ARG A 101 23.84 -1.71 -5.08
CA ARG A 101 22.81 -0.79 -5.62
C ARG A 101 21.41 -1.41 -5.63
N SER A 102 21.31 -2.69 -5.98
CA SER A 102 20.03 -3.42 -5.97
C SER A 102 19.46 -3.52 -4.55
N MET A 103 20.29 -3.86 -3.55
CA MET A 103 19.90 -3.99 -2.15
C MET A 103 19.51 -2.66 -1.52
N ILE A 104 20.27 -1.59 -1.76
CA ILE A 104 19.93 -0.23 -1.29
C ILE A 104 18.61 0.25 -1.86
N ARG A 105 18.35 0.01 -3.16
CA ARG A 105 17.07 0.36 -3.80
C ARG A 105 15.90 -0.34 -3.10
N LEU A 106 16.07 -1.60 -2.76
CA LEU A 106 15.09 -2.39 -2.02
C LEU A 106 14.86 -1.82 -0.61
N LYS A 107 15.94 -1.57 0.16
CA LYS A 107 15.85 -1.02 1.52
C LYS A 107 15.11 0.32 1.52
N ARG A 108 15.47 1.24 0.64
CA ARG A 108 14.80 2.56 0.54
C ARG A 108 13.31 2.46 0.29
N MET A 109 12.89 1.50 -0.51
CA MET A 109 11.45 1.25 -0.72
C MET A 109 10.76 0.79 0.57
N LEU A 110 11.40 -0.10 1.34
CA LEU A 110 10.91 -0.58 2.63
C LEU A 110 10.83 0.54 3.68
N ASP A 111 11.89 1.34 3.77
CA ASP A 111 11.99 2.44 4.74
C ASP A 111 10.91 3.51 4.51
N GLN A 112 10.55 3.78 3.25
CA GLN A 112 9.44 4.68 2.95
C GLN A 112 8.11 4.20 3.55
N TRP A 113 7.84 2.90 3.55
CA TRP A 113 6.63 2.35 4.16
C TRP A 113 6.71 2.36 5.69
N ARG A 114 7.84 1.95 6.26
CA ARG A 114 8.06 1.98 7.72
C ARG A 114 7.96 3.40 8.29
N MET A 115 8.61 4.38 7.66
CA MET A 115 8.53 5.77 8.08
C MET A 115 7.09 6.30 8.07
N ARG A 116 6.29 5.93 7.06
CA ARG A 116 4.86 6.29 7.01
C ARG A 116 4.08 5.63 8.15
N GLU A 117 4.36 4.38 8.45
CA GLU A 117 3.74 3.64 9.55
C GLU A 117 4.09 4.27 10.91
N GLU A 118 5.35 4.60 11.15
CA GLU A 118 5.80 5.29 12.37
C GLU A 118 5.17 6.67 12.56
N ILE A 119 5.09 7.47 11.49
CA ILE A 119 4.41 8.79 11.55
C ILE A 119 2.95 8.60 11.93
N THR A 120 2.28 7.63 11.35
CA THR A 120 0.85 7.37 11.58
C THR A 120 0.62 6.83 13.00
N ALA A 121 1.53 6.01 13.51
CA ALA A 121 1.51 5.52 14.90
C ALA A 121 1.73 6.66 15.90
N ARG A 122 2.71 7.54 15.67
CA ARG A 122 2.96 8.74 16.53
C ARG A 122 1.78 9.71 16.57
N LEU A 123 0.99 9.76 15.52
CA LEU A 123 -0.25 10.55 15.48
C LEU A 123 -1.40 9.87 16.26
N GLY A 124 -1.16 8.72 16.89
CA GLY A 124 -2.18 7.95 17.62
C GLY A 124 -3.27 7.40 16.69
N LEU A 125 -2.96 7.23 15.42
CA LEU A 125 -3.89 6.77 14.40
C LEU A 125 -3.87 5.24 14.25
N LEU A 126 -2.87 4.56 14.83
CA LEU A 126 -2.66 3.12 14.66
C LEU A 126 -2.53 2.40 16.00
N PRO A 127 -3.04 1.16 16.11
CA PRO A 127 -2.61 0.23 17.15
C PRO A 127 -1.11 -0.10 16.98
N GLU A 128 -0.47 -0.58 18.05
CA GLU A 128 0.91 -1.04 17.99
C GLU A 128 1.09 -2.08 16.88
N PRO A 129 2.21 -2.04 16.12
CA PRO A 129 2.44 -2.97 15.03
C PRO A 129 2.50 -4.41 15.57
N GLU A 130 1.58 -5.24 15.13
CA GLU A 130 1.64 -6.69 15.41
C GLU A 130 2.85 -7.29 14.71
N SER A 131 3.60 -8.15 15.43
CA SER A 131 4.70 -8.91 14.84
C SER A 131 4.17 -9.79 13.72
N LEU A 132 4.62 -9.53 12.49
CA LEU A 132 4.21 -10.29 11.32
C LEU A 132 4.73 -11.74 11.44
N PRO A 133 3.88 -12.76 11.24
CA PRO A 133 4.34 -14.13 11.26
C PRO A 133 5.35 -14.38 10.13
N ALA A 134 6.40 -15.15 10.42
CA ALA A 134 7.42 -15.50 9.47
C ALA A 134 6.83 -16.30 8.30
N ASP A 135 7.07 -15.86 7.06
CA ASP A 135 6.73 -16.58 5.84
C ASP A 135 7.97 -17.39 5.40
N ASP A 136 7.78 -18.65 5.04
CA ASP A 136 8.87 -19.53 4.60
C ASP A 136 9.24 -19.32 3.11
N GLY A 137 8.49 -18.50 2.38
CA GLY A 137 8.69 -18.23 0.95
C GLY A 137 8.29 -19.37 0.02
N ARG A 138 7.68 -20.42 0.55
CA ARG A 138 7.17 -21.55 -0.23
C ARG A 138 5.76 -21.30 -0.76
N ARG A 139 5.29 -22.15 -1.68
CA ARG A 139 3.94 -22.05 -2.28
C ARG A 139 3.68 -20.73 -2.99
N GLY A 140 4.72 -20.10 -3.54
CA GLY A 140 4.60 -18.87 -4.32
C GLY A 140 3.96 -19.10 -5.69
N ARG A 141 3.40 -18.05 -6.25
CA ARG A 141 2.97 -17.98 -7.66
C ARG A 141 4.12 -17.42 -8.49
N ILE A 142 4.72 -18.27 -9.32
CA ILE A 142 5.91 -17.93 -10.11
C ILE A 142 5.51 -17.87 -11.58
N VAL A 143 5.82 -16.76 -12.23
CA VAL A 143 5.71 -16.64 -13.69
C VAL A 143 7.08 -16.87 -14.28
N VAL A 144 7.20 -17.85 -15.18
CA VAL A 144 8.45 -18.21 -15.86
C VAL A 144 8.32 -17.83 -17.33
N VAL A 145 9.24 -17.01 -17.80
CA VAL A 145 9.36 -16.60 -19.20
C VAL A 145 10.63 -17.23 -19.74
N GLU A 146 10.46 -18.26 -20.55
CA GLU A 146 11.59 -19.00 -21.14
C GLU A 146 11.27 -19.34 -22.59
N THR A 147 12.17 -18.97 -23.49
CA THR A 147 12.00 -19.16 -24.94
C THR A 147 12.43 -20.57 -25.35
N SER A 148 13.36 -21.21 -24.62
CA SER A 148 13.75 -22.59 -24.81
C SER A 148 12.78 -23.55 -24.11
N ALA A 149 12.09 -24.39 -24.88
CA ALA A 149 11.14 -25.36 -24.32
C ALA A 149 11.80 -26.37 -23.38
N ALA A 150 13.03 -26.78 -23.65
CA ALA A 150 13.78 -27.74 -22.82
C ALA A 150 14.18 -27.12 -21.47
N ASP A 151 14.70 -25.89 -21.50
CA ASP A 151 15.09 -25.16 -20.29
C ASP A 151 13.87 -24.75 -19.48
N GLY A 152 12.80 -24.34 -20.15
CA GLY A 152 11.53 -24.01 -19.50
C GLY A 152 10.95 -25.21 -18.75
N GLU A 153 10.98 -26.41 -19.31
CA GLU A 153 10.50 -27.61 -18.62
C GLU A 153 11.39 -27.99 -17.43
N THR A 154 12.70 -27.79 -17.54
CA THR A 154 13.65 -28.01 -16.43
C THR A 154 13.37 -27.04 -15.28
N VAL A 155 13.27 -25.75 -15.57
CA VAL A 155 12.93 -24.72 -14.57
C VAL A 155 11.56 -25.00 -13.95
N ARG A 156 10.56 -25.35 -14.75
CA ARG A 156 9.22 -25.70 -14.27
C ARG A 156 9.24 -26.84 -13.28
N LYS A 157 9.91 -27.96 -13.61
CA LYS A 157 10.04 -29.13 -12.72
C LYS A 157 10.70 -28.77 -11.40
N LEU A 158 11.75 -27.99 -11.46
CA LEU A 158 12.51 -27.55 -10.29
C LEU A 158 11.65 -26.69 -9.36
N LEU A 159 10.85 -25.77 -9.90
CA LEU A 159 10.03 -24.85 -9.13
C LEU A 159 8.76 -25.48 -8.56
N THR A 160 8.16 -26.43 -9.26
CA THR A 160 6.93 -27.11 -8.80
C THR A 160 7.14 -27.97 -7.55
N VAL A 161 8.38 -28.25 -7.15
CA VAL A 161 8.69 -28.92 -5.89
C VAL A 161 8.27 -28.07 -4.68
N GLU A 162 8.44 -26.75 -4.73
CA GLU A 162 8.17 -25.84 -3.61
C GLU A 162 7.02 -24.88 -3.88
N HIS A 163 6.73 -24.57 -5.14
CA HIS A 163 5.73 -23.58 -5.53
C HIS A 163 4.54 -24.24 -6.24
N ALA A 164 3.33 -24.00 -5.69
CA ALA A 164 2.12 -24.67 -6.16
C ALA A 164 1.63 -24.17 -7.53
N HIS A 165 1.99 -22.94 -7.90
CA HIS A 165 1.53 -22.30 -9.12
C HIS A 165 2.70 -21.75 -9.92
N VAL A 166 3.15 -22.53 -10.91
CA VAL A 166 4.18 -22.13 -11.87
C VAL A 166 3.51 -21.93 -13.24
N ILE A 167 3.48 -20.69 -13.70
CA ILE A 167 2.85 -20.27 -14.96
C ILE A 167 3.96 -20.09 -15.98
N MET A 168 3.92 -20.89 -17.05
CA MET A 168 4.90 -20.82 -18.14
C MET A 168 4.43 -19.86 -19.23
N CYS A 169 5.22 -18.83 -19.52
CA CYS A 169 5.02 -17.92 -20.65
C CYS A 169 5.96 -18.29 -21.78
N PRO A 170 5.42 -18.64 -22.94
CA PRO A 170 6.24 -19.12 -24.08
C PRO A 170 7.00 -18.00 -24.79
N ASN A 171 6.71 -16.75 -24.48
CA ASN A 171 7.34 -15.59 -25.11
C ASN A 171 7.29 -14.34 -24.22
N LEU A 172 8.17 -13.39 -24.50
CA LEU A 172 8.28 -12.12 -23.77
C LEU A 172 7.01 -11.24 -23.90
N ALA A 173 6.29 -11.34 -25.01
CA ALA A 173 5.12 -10.48 -25.26
C ALA A 173 3.94 -10.81 -24.33
N ALA A 174 3.73 -12.09 -24.02
CA ALA A 174 2.68 -12.54 -23.09
C ALA A 174 3.02 -12.27 -21.62
N ALA A 175 4.31 -12.17 -21.29
CA ALA A 175 4.80 -12.14 -19.92
C ALA A 175 4.24 -10.99 -19.08
N LEU A 176 4.10 -9.81 -19.65
CA LEU A 176 3.59 -8.64 -18.92
C LEU A 176 2.12 -8.82 -18.49
N GLY A 177 1.29 -9.31 -19.42
CA GLY A 177 -0.13 -9.58 -19.13
C GLY A 177 -0.31 -10.71 -18.10
N GLU A 178 0.41 -11.82 -18.29
CA GLU A 178 0.34 -12.96 -17.37
C GLU A 178 0.86 -12.61 -15.97
N ALA A 179 1.99 -11.89 -15.86
CA ALA A 179 2.53 -11.47 -14.57
C ALA A 179 1.57 -10.54 -13.81
N ALA A 180 0.88 -9.64 -14.53
CA ALA A 180 -0.12 -8.76 -13.94
C ALA A 180 -1.39 -9.51 -13.53
N ALA A 181 -1.89 -10.42 -14.38
CA ALA A 181 -3.10 -11.19 -14.13
C ALA A 181 -2.93 -12.23 -13.01
N ALA A 182 -1.73 -12.84 -12.91
CA ALA A 182 -1.44 -13.88 -11.93
C ALA A 182 -1.22 -13.35 -10.52
N ASP A 183 -1.04 -12.04 -10.32
CA ASP A 183 -0.59 -11.47 -9.03
C ASP A 183 0.66 -12.23 -8.53
N ALA A 184 1.69 -12.23 -9.36
CA ALA A 184 2.87 -13.07 -9.19
C ALA A 184 3.68 -12.72 -7.93
N ASP A 185 4.19 -13.75 -7.24
CA ASP A 185 5.12 -13.59 -6.13
C ASP A 185 6.58 -13.41 -6.61
N ALA A 186 6.91 -13.95 -7.79
CA ALA A 186 8.18 -13.70 -8.48
C ALA A 186 8.04 -13.95 -9.99
N ILE A 187 8.90 -13.32 -10.77
CA ILE A 187 9.02 -13.51 -12.21
C ILE A 187 10.43 -14.03 -12.48
N VAL A 188 10.52 -15.12 -13.23
CA VAL A 188 11.79 -15.70 -13.68
C VAL A 188 11.88 -15.54 -15.18
N ILE A 189 12.95 -14.95 -15.70
CA ILE A 189 13.12 -14.67 -17.14
C ILE A 189 14.43 -15.29 -17.60
N GLY A 190 14.33 -16.22 -18.54
CA GLY A 190 15.50 -16.76 -19.24
C GLY A 190 16.10 -15.70 -20.18
N LEU A 191 17.42 -15.54 -20.10
CA LEU A 191 18.17 -14.70 -21.01
C LEU A 191 18.60 -15.57 -22.21
N ASP A 192 18.12 -15.20 -23.39
CA ASP A 192 18.57 -15.78 -24.66
C ASP A 192 19.53 -14.77 -25.33
N ALA A 193 20.71 -15.22 -25.71
CA ALA A 193 21.71 -14.38 -26.39
C ALA A 193 21.17 -13.69 -27.66
N ALA A 194 20.21 -14.32 -28.35
CA ALA A 194 19.54 -13.76 -29.51
C ALA A 194 18.52 -12.66 -29.18
N GLU A 195 17.97 -12.65 -27.94
CA GLU A 195 16.87 -11.76 -27.54
C GLU A 195 17.20 -10.85 -26.34
N VAL A 196 18.47 -10.65 -26.03
CA VAL A 196 18.96 -9.86 -24.88
C VAL A 196 18.25 -8.49 -24.78
N SER A 197 18.19 -7.76 -25.89
CA SER A 197 17.57 -6.43 -25.92
C SER A 197 16.07 -6.47 -25.60
N SER A 198 15.38 -7.50 -26.01
CA SER A 198 13.96 -7.72 -25.76
C SER A 198 13.72 -8.08 -24.29
N THR A 199 14.57 -8.93 -23.72
CA THR A 199 14.54 -9.30 -22.29
C THR A 199 14.77 -8.09 -21.38
N LEU A 200 15.79 -7.27 -21.64
CA LEU A 200 16.06 -6.06 -20.87
C LEU A 200 14.93 -5.03 -21.00
N ARG A 201 14.30 -4.93 -22.16
CA ARG A 201 13.12 -4.10 -22.37
C ARG A 201 11.93 -4.58 -21.55
N LEU A 202 11.69 -5.90 -21.51
CA LEU A 202 10.64 -6.49 -20.68
C LEU A 202 10.87 -6.18 -19.19
N VAL A 203 12.09 -6.31 -18.67
CA VAL A 203 12.43 -5.93 -17.29
C VAL A 203 12.04 -4.48 -17.01
N SER A 204 12.40 -3.58 -17.92
CA SER A 204 12.03 -2.16 -17.80
C SER A 204 10.52 -1.94 -17.82
N GLN A 205 9.78 -2.60 -18.72
CA GLN A 205 8.32 -2.50 -18.80
C GLN A 205 7.64 -3.02 -17.52
N LEU A 206 8.09 -4.17 -16.99
CA LEU A 206 7.59 -4.72 -15.73
C LEU A 206 7.80 -3.74 -14.56
N ARG A 207 8.90 -3.00 -14.53
CA ARG A 207 9.17 -1.98 -13.49
C ARG A 207 8.32 -0.72 -13.64
N MET A 208 7.93 -0.36 -14.86
CA MET A 208 7.07 0.80 -15.13
C MET A 208 5.59 0.51 -14.90
N THR A 209 5.17 -0.75 -14.95
CA THR A 209 3.78 -1.17 -14.81
C THR A 209 3.40 -1.28 -13.34
N GLU A 210 2.33 -0.62 -12.91
CA GLU A 210 1.90 -0.54 -11.50
C GLU A 210 1.69 -1.92 -10.86
N ALA A 211 1.06 -2.84 -11.57
CA ALA A 211 0.76 -4.19 -11.07
C ALA A 211 2.02 -5.04 -10.83
N THR A 212 3.11 -4.80 -11.58
CA THR A 212 4.31 -5.66 -11.56
C THR A 212 5.57 -4.99 -11.03
N ARG A 213 5.58 -3.67 -10.86
CA ARG A 213 6.78 -2.91 -10.45
C ARG A 213 7.44 -3.39 -9.15
N HIS A 214 6.65 -4.02 -8.26
CA HIS A 214 7.13 -4.51 -6.96
C HIS A 214 7.43 -6.02 -6.95
N VAL A 215 7.11 -6.72 -8.05
CA VAL A 215 7.35 -8.16 -8.16
C VAL A 215 8.85 -8.41 -8.37
N PRO A 216 9.49 -9.29 -7.59
CA PRO A 216 10.88 -9.67 -7.83
C PRO A 216 11.05 -10.28 -9.21
N ILE A 217 12.14 -9.90 -9.89
CA ILE A 217 12.52 -10.43 -11.21
C ILE A 217 13.88 -11.10 -11.08
N ALA A 218 13.95 -12.40 -11.29
CA ALA A 218 15.19 -13.15 -11.39
C ALA A 218 15.52 -13.45 -12.85
N LEU A 219 16.71 -13.10 -13.29
CA LEU A 219 17.20 -13.43 -14.63
C LEU A 219 17.97 -14.76 -14.56
N ILE A 220 17.75 -15.65 -15.54
CA ILE A 220 18.52 -16.87 -15.69
C ILE A 220 19.30 -16.78 -17.01
N GLY A 221 20.61 -17.02 -16.96
CA GLY A 221 21.48 -17.02 -18.14
C GLY A 221 22.73 -17.83 -17.92
N ASP A 222 23.56 -17.97 -18.94
CA ASP A 222 24.82 -18.67 -18.88
C ASP A 222 25.95 -17.79 -18.31
N GLU A 223 27.08 -18.37 -17.94
CA GLU A 223 28.22 -17.60 -17.41
C GLU A 223 28.77 -16.62 -18.44
N GLU A 224 28.64 -16.95 -19.71
CA GLU A 224 29.01 -16.10 -20.85
C GLU A 224 28.17 -14.82 -20.93
N ASP A 225 26.97 -14.83 -20.37
CA ASP A 225 26.02 -13.69 -20.34
C ASP A 225 26.20 -12.80 -19.10
N ALA A 226 27.22 -13.02 -18.28
CA ALA A 226 27.38 -12.36 -16.99
C ALA A 226 27.24 -10.83 -17.05
N ASP A 227 27.82 -10.17 -18.06
CA ASP A 227 27.73 -8.72 -18.24
C ASP A 227 26.29 -8.26 -18.53
N MET A 228 25.51 -9.07 -19.25
CA MET A 228 24.11 -8.79 -19.55
C MET A 228 23.20 -9.02 -18.36
N LEU A 229 23.48 -10.06 -17.57
CA LEU A 229 22.80 -10.33 -16.31
C LEU A 229 23.03 -9.16 -15.31
N LEU A 230 24.26 -8.65 -15.22
CA LEU A 230 24.58 -7.48 -14.41
C LEU A 230 23.85 -6.21 -14.90
N LYS A 231 23.77 -5.96 -16.21
CA LYS A 231 22.94 -4.91 -16.78
C LYS A 231 21.46 -5.06 -16.40
N GLY A 232 20.96 -6.28 -16.38
CA GLY A 232 19.60 -6.56 -15.92
C GLY A 232 19.35 -6.08 -14.49
N LEU A 233 20.30 -6.28 -13.57
CA LEU A 233 20.22 -5.76 -12.19
C LEU A 233 20.18 -4.22 -12.17
N GLU A 234 20.97 -3.54 -13.02
CA GLU A 234 20.96 -2.08 -13.10
C GLU A 234 19.63 -1.53 -13.59
N ILE A 235 18.98 -2.19 -14.55
CA ILE A 235 17.69 -1.82 -15.11
C ILE A 235 16.55 -2.09 -14.15
N GLY A 236 16.72 -3.09 -13.24
CA GLY A 236 15.71 -3.34 -12.22
C GLY A 236 15.42 -4.80 -11.89
N ALA A 237 16.10 -5.77 -12.48
CA ALA A 237 16.05 -7.13 -11.96
C ALA A 237 16.49 -7.14 -10.50
N THR A 238 15.95 -8.05 -9.69
CA THR A 238 16.29 -8.18 -8.27
C THR A 238 17.40 -9.17 -8.02
N ASP A 239 17.52 -10.17 -8.90
CA ASP A 239 18.56 -11.20 -8.82
C ASP A 239 18.91 -11.73 -10.20
N TYR A 240 20.05 -12.41 -10.30
CA TYR A 240 20.40 -13.26 -11.43
C TYR A 240 20.92 -14.60 -10.98
N ILE A 241 20.69 -15.63 -11.78
CA ILE A 241 21.03 -17.02 -11.50
C ILE A 241 21.67 -17.61 -12.74
N PHE A 242 22.81 -18.28 -12.60
CA PHE A 242 23.39 -19.01 -13.72
C PHE A 242 22.58 -20.29 -14.01
N ARG A 243 22.39 -20.62 -15.28
CA ARG A 243 21.57 -21.76 -15.74
C ARG A 243 22.03 -23.10 -15.18
N HIS A 244 23.33 -23.26 -15.01
CA HIS A 244 23.95 -24.49 -14.48
C HIS A 244 24.18 -24.46 -12.97
N VAL A 245 23.53 -23.55 -12.25
CA VAL A 245 23.57 -23.53 -10.78
C VAL A 245 22.84 -24.77 -10.23
N ASP A 246 23.25 -25.19 -9.04
CA ASP A 246 22.56 -26.29 -8.34
C ASP A 246 21.09 -25.96 -8.08
N GLU A 247 20.25 -26.99 -8.19
CA GLU A 247 18.79 -26.86 -7.96
C GLU A 247 18.43 -26.33 -6.58
N GLY A 248 19.20 -26.71 -5.54
CA GLY A 248 19.01 -26.25 -4.16
C GLY A 248 19.27 -24.76 -4.02
N GLU A 249 20.32 -24.25 -4.68
CA GLU A 249 20.63 -22.82 -4.70
C GLU A 249 19.54 -22.04 -5.42
N MET A 250 19.11 -22.48 -6.60
CA MET A 250 18.03 -21.80 -7.35
C MET A 250 16.75 -21.72 -6.52
N ARG A 251 16.33 -22.83 -5.90
CA ARG A 251 15.16 -22.85 -5.01
C ARG A 251 15.31 -21.90 -3.82
N ALA A 252 16.47 -21.93 -3.15
CA ALA A 252 16.71 -21.06 -2.00
C ALA A 252 16.69 -19.57 -2.36
N ARG A 253 17.24 -19.17 -3.52
CA ARG A 253 17.19 -17.81 -4.03
C ARG A 253 15.76 -17.36 -4.30
N LEU A 254 14.99 -18.14 -5.03
CA LEU A 254 13.60 -17.80 -5.34
C LEU A 254 12.71 -17.78 -4.10
N ARG A 255 12.92 -18.70 -3.16
CA ARG A 255 12.26 -18.68 -1.86
C ARG A 255 12.52 -17.36 -1.11
N THR A 256 13.76 -16.88 -1.12
CA THR A 256 14.12 -15.58 -0.53
C THR A 256 13.39 -14.43 -1.21
N GLN A 257 13.27 -14.43 -2.56
CA GLN A 257 12.55 -13.40 -3.29
C GLN A 257 11.05 -13.42 -2.98
N VAL A 258 10.43 -14.60 -2.96
CA VAL A 258 9.00 -14.77 -2.60
C VAL A 258 8.73 -14.29 -1.17
N ARG A 259 9.55 -14.72 -0.20
CA ARG A 259 9.44 -14.30 1.20
C ARG A 259 9.49 -12.78 1.34
N ARG A 260 10.44 -12.14 0.64
CA ARG A 260 10.61 -10.69 0.63
C ARG A 260 9.41 -9.97 0.02
N LYS A 261 8.91 -10.43 -1.13
CA LYS A 261 7.71 -9.87 -1.78
C LYS A 261 6.52 -9.90 -0.82
N ARG A 262 6.23 -11.04 -0.23
CA ARG A 262 5.11 -11.21 0.69
C ARG A 262 5.24 -10.37 1.96
N TYR A 263 6.44 -10.25 2.49
CA TYR A 263 6.69 -9.34 3.61
C TYR A 263 6.33 -7.89 3.25
N ASN A 264 6.79 -7.43 2.07
CA ASN A 264 6.49 -6.09 1.59
C ASN A 264 5.00 -5.87 1.34
N ASP A 265 4.32 -6.85 0.75
CA ASP A 265 2.88 -6.77 0.50
C ASP A 265 2.08 -6.70 1.80
N ARG A 266 2.48 -7.47 2.82
CA ARG A 266 1.85 -7.41 4.14
C ARG A 266 2.05 -6.05 4.80
N LEU A 267 3.27 -5.50 4.79
CA LEU A 267 3.52 -4.14 5.31
C LEU A 267 2.64 -3.11 4.61
N ARG A 268 2.57 -3.18 3.28
CA ARG A 268 1.73 -2.29 2.48
C ARG A 268 0.24 -2.46 2.81
N ALA A 269 -0.23 -3.70 2.89
CA ALA A 269 -1.62 -4.01 3.19
C ALA A 269 -2.01 -3.53 4.60
N ASN A 270 -1.16 -3.77 5.60
CA ASN A 270 -1.36 -3.30 6.97
C ASN A 270 -1.41 -1.77 7.02
N PHE A 271 -0.46 -1.10 6.36
CA PHE A 271 -0.47 0.37 6.29
C PHE A 271 -1.76 0.90 5.65
N MET A 272 -2.18 0.35 4.51
CA MET A 272 -3.40 0.77 3.82
C MET A 272 -4.66 0.47 4.64
N HIS A 273 -4.70 -0.68 5.30
CA HIS A 273 -5.78 -1.03 6.22
C HIS A 273 -5.86 -0.06 7.40
N ASN A 274 -4.74 0.19 8.05
CA ASN A 274 -4.64 1.11 9.17
C ASN A 274 -5.00 2.55 8.75
N LEU A 275 -4.54 3.00 7.59
CA LEU A 275 -4.90 4.29 7.02
C LEU A 275 -6.42 4.37 6.76
N SER A 276 -7.01 3.31 6.24
CA SER A 276 -8.46 3.21 6.06
C SER A 276 -9.20 3.36 7.39
N LEU A 277 -8.81 2.60 8.42
CA LEU A 277 -9.40 2.71 9.77
C LEU A 277 -9.24 4.10 10.38
N ALA A 278 -8.12 4.78 10.09
CA ALA A 278 -7.87 6.14 10.56
C ALA A 278 -8.71 7.21 9.84
N LEU A 279 -9.11 6.98 8.60
CA LEU A 279 -9.77 7.97 7.74
C LEU A 279 -11.23 7.68 7.45
N THR A 280 -11.67 6.41 7.52
CA THR A 280 -13.03 6.00 7.17
C THR A 280 -13.78 5.40 8.35
N ASP A 281 -15.08 5.41 8.27
CA ASP A 281 -16.00 4.70 9.16
C ASP A 281 -16.14 3.25 8.70
N PRO A 282 -15.91 2.26 9.57
CA PRO A 282 -15.83 0.85 9.17
C PRO A 282 -17.19 0.25 8.72
N LEU A 283 -18.30 0.85 9.14
CA LEU A 283 -19.63 0.39 8.75
C LEU A 283 -20.02 0.93 7.36
N THR A 284 -19.91 2.23 7.18
CA THR A 284 -20.44 2.94 6.00
C THR A 284 -19.44 3.11 4.89
N ASN A 285 -18.14 2.92 5.17
CA ASN A 285 -17.01 3.19 4.28
C ASN A 285 -16.90 4.65 3.80
N LEU A 286 -17.67 5.58 4.39
CA LEU A 286 -17.46 7.00 4.22
C LEU A 286 -16.30 7.49 5.09
N HIS A 287 -15.85 8.72 4.87
CA HIS A 287 -14.87 9.29 5.79
C HIS A 287 -15.42 9.37 7.22
N ASN A 288 -14.55 9.22 8.22
CA ASN A 288 -14.95 9.36 9.61
C ASN A 288 -14.97 10.83 10.06
N ARG A 289 -15.57 11.09 11.22
CA ARG A 289 -15.67 12.43 11.81
C ARG A 289 -14.33 13.13 11.98
N ARG A 290 -13.26 12.38 12.26
CA ARG A 290 -11.92 12.94 12.46
C ARG A 290 -11.34 13.49 11.16
N TYR A 291 -11.45 12.74 10.07
CA TYR A 291 -11.02 13.20 8.76
C TYR A 291 -11.86 14.38 8.28
N PHE A 292 -13.18 14.33 8.47
CA PHE A 292 -14.08 15.43 8.15
C PHE A 292 -13.64 16.74 8.83
N ALA A 293 -13.34 16.73 10.13
CA ALA A 293 -12.94 17.92 10.85
C ALA A 293 -11.66 18.56 10.28
N SER A 294 -10.64 17.74 9.99
CA SER A 294 -9.38 18.20 9.38
C SER A 294 -9.56 18.70 7.95
N HIS A 295 -10.42 18.06 7.17
CA HIS A 295 -10.71 18.46 5.80
C HIS A 295 -11.48 19.77 5.75
N LEU A 296 -12.53 19.92 6.58
CA LEU A 296 -13.32 21.14 6.66
C LEU A 296 -12.43 22.34 7.01
N ASP A 297 -11.53 22.20 7.98
CA ASP A 297 -10.56 23.25 8.35
C ASP A 297 -9.68 23.66 7.15
N THR A 298 -9.25 22.71 6.34
CA THR A 298 -8.45 22.97 5.14
C THR A 298 -9.25 23.66 4.05
N VAL A 299 -10.50 23.24 3.82
CA VAL A 299 -11.40 23.84 2.82
C VAL A 299 -11.78 25.26 3.22
N MET A 300 -12.07 25.51 4.49
CA MET A 300 -12.42 26.84 5.00
C MET A 300 -11.24 27.83 4.88
N ARG A 301 -10.00 27.38 5.12
CA ARG A 301 -8.80 28.21 4.86
C ARG A 301 -8.67 28.59 3.38
N ARG A 302 -8.87 27.64 2.48
CA ARG A 302 -8.87 27.92 1.02
C ARG A 302 -9.99 28.87 0.61
N MET A 303 -11.15 28.75 1.23
CA MET A 303 -12.28 29.66 1.03
C MET A 303 -11.91 31.09 1.43
N ALA A 304 -11.24 31.28 2.58
CA ALA A 304 -10.80 32.60 3.02
C ALA A 304 -9.86 33.26 2.00
N ASP A 305 -8.97 32.48 1.36
CA ASP A 305 -8.04 32.97 0.34
C ASP A 305 -8.72 33.24 -1.03
N SER A 306 -9.64 32.37 -1.43
CA SER A 306 -10.24 32.39 -2.78
C SER A 306 -11.53 33.23 -2.89
N GLY A 307 -12.21 33.46 -1.77
CA GLY A 307 -13.53 34.08 -1.72
C GLY A 307 -14.70 33.23 -2.25
N LYS A 308 -14.42 31.96 -2.62
CA LYS A 308 -15.44 31.06 -3.15
C LYS A 308 -16.25 30.42 -2.01
N PRO A 309 -17.58 30.24 -2.14
CA PRO A 309 -18.39 29.70 -1.07
C PRO A 309 -18.14 28.24 -0.78
N VAL A 310 -18.28 27.83 0.48
CA VAL A 310 -18.31 26.44 0.92
C VAL A 310 -19.67 26.15 1.51
N SER A 311 -20.37 25.15 1.02
CA SER A 311 -21.64 24.70 1.58
C SER A 311 -21.47 23.37 2.35
N LEU A 312 -22.29 23.19 3.38
CA LEU A 312 -22.28 22.01 4.25
C LEU A 312 -23.70 21.48 4.42
N LEU A 313 -23.88 20.18 4.22
CA LEU A 313 -25.11 19.47 4.52
C LEU A 313 -24.89 18.65 5.79
N MET A 314 -25.79 18.77 6.76
CA MET A 314 -25.91 17.88 7.91
C MET A 314 -27.17 17.04 7.72
N ILE A 315 -27.01 15.72 7.72
CA ILE A 315 -28.05 14.73 7.36
C ILE A 315 -28.26 13.79 8.53
N ASP A 316 -29.50 13.48 8.86
CA ASP A 316 -29.84 12.52 9.92
C ASP A 316 -30.98 11.61 9.47
N VAL A 317 -30.88 10.32 9.83
CA VAL A 317 -31.89 9.31 9.45
C VAL A 317 -33.08 9.38 10.38
N ASP A 318 -34.24 9.74 9.82
CA ASP A 318 -35.46 9.90 10.57
C ASP A 318 -35.90 8.60 11.23
N HIS A 319 -36.18 8.69 12.53
CA HIS A 319 -36.68 7.55 13.31
C HIS A 319 -35.78 6.30 13.31
N PHE A 320 -34.47 6.44 13.16
CA PHE A 320 -33.53 5.32 13.07
C PHE A 320 -33.61 4.37 14.28
N LYS A 321 -33.80 4.91 15.47
CA LYS A 321 -34.03 4.09 16.67
C LYS A 321 -35.21 3.12 16.49
N LYS A 322 -36.31 3.57 15.86
CA LYS A 322 -37.47 2.71 15.59
C LYS A 322 -37.13 1.60 14.60
N VAL A 323 -36.26 1.84 13.63
CA VAL A 323 -35.76 0.81 12.71
C VAL A 323 -35.02 -0.28 13.50
N ASN A 324 -34.08 0.13 14.38
CA ASN A 324 -33.35 -0.80 15.24
C ASN A 324 -34.27 -1.58 16.20
N ASP A 325 -35.22 -0.90 16.85
CA ASP A 325 -36.15 -1.52 17.80
C ASP A 325 -37.12 -2.52 17.12
N THR A 326 -37.43 -2.30 15.83
CA THR A 326 -38.39 -3.13 15.08
C THR A 326 -37.69 -4.26 14.32
N HIS A 327 -36.52 -4.03 13.72
CA HIS A 327 -35.86 -4.93 12.77
C HIS A 327 -34.51 -5.45 13.25
N GLY A 328 -34.03 -4.94 14.40
CA GLY A 328 -32.74 -5.29 14.97
C GLY A 328 -31.57 -4.47 14.37
N HIS A 329 -30.43 -4.45 15.08
CA HIS A 329 -29.26 -3.66 14.72
C HIS A 329 -28.67 -4.03 13.36
N ILE A 330 -28.69 -5.31 12.97
CA ILE A 330 -28.18 -5.75 11.64
C ILE A 330 -28.95 -5.08 10.50
N ALA A 331 -30.27 -4.91 10.68
CA ALA A 331 -31.11 -4.20 9.69
C ALA A 331 -30.82 -2.69 9.70
N GLY A 332 -30.59 -2.10 10.87
CA GLY A 332 -30.16 -0.71 10.99
C GLY A 332 -28.82 -0.47 10.31
N ASP A 333 -27.84 -1.34 10.50
CA ASP A 333 -26.53 -1.25 9.85
C ASP A 333 -26.67 -1.31 8.31
N ALA A 334 -27.52 -2.19 7.80
CA ALA A 334 -27.79 -2.26 6.36
C ALA A 334 -28.45 -0.98 5.82
N VAL A 335 -29.35 -0.36 6.59
CA VAL A 335 -29.95 0.93 6.26
C VAL A 335 -28.88 2.03 6.20
N LEU A 336 -27.98 2.11 7.18
CA LEU A 336 -26.89 3.09 7.17
C LEU A 336 -25.95 2.90 5.98
N CYS A 337 -25.61 1.66 5.64
CA CYS A 337 -24.78 1.35 4.47
C CYS A 337 -25.44 1.76 3.15
N ASP A 338 -26.75 1.53 2.99
CA ASP A 338 -27.49 1.91 1.77
C ASP A 338 -27.58 3.44 1.61
N ILE A 339 -27.89 4.13 2.70
CA ILE A 339 -27.91 5.61 2.73
C ILE A 339 -26.53 6.17 2.40
N ALA A 340 -25.47 5.67 3.04
CA ALA A 340 -24.10 6.08 2.77
C ALA A 340 -23.72 5.88 1.31
N GLY A 341 -24.04 4.72 0.74
CA GLY A 341 -23.84 4.45 -0.69
C GLY A 341 -24.63 5.38 -1.61
N THR A 342 -25.85 5.77 -1.22
CA THR A 342 -26.68 6.72 -1.96
C THR A 342 -26.06 8.12 -1.91
N ILE A 343 -25.62 8.59 -0.75
CA ILE A 343 -24.95 9.89 -0.59
C ILE A 343 -23.69 9.92 -1.47
N ALA A 344 -22.82 8.91 -1.36
CA ALA A 344 -21.55 8.86 -2.10
C ALA A 344 -21.73 8.87 -3.63
N ARG A 345 -22.80 8.25 -4.14
CA ARG A 345 -23.09 8.22 -5.59
C ARG A 345 -23.71 9.54 -6.12
N ASP A 346 -24.35 10.29 -5.27
CA ASP A 346 -25.13 11.48 -5.68
C ASP A 346 -24.37 12.80 -5.57
N VAL A 347 -23.23 12.82 -4.92
CA VAL A 347 -22.35 13.99 -4.81
C VAL A 347 -21.19 13.90 -5.80
N ARG A 348 -20.50 15.00 -6.02
CA ARG A 348 -19.36 15.06 -6.95
C ARG A 348 -18.13 14.42 -6.32
N GLY A 349 -17.21 13.91 -7.15
CA GLY A 349 -16.00 13.23 -6.66
C GLY A 349 -15.04 14.10 -5.83
N PHE A 350 -15.20 15.43 -5.84
CA PHE A 350 -14.44 16.35 -5.00
C PHE A 350 -15.22 16.86 -3.78
N ASP A 351 -16.51 16.54 -3.65
CA ASP A 351 -17.27 16.77 -2.42
C ASP A 351 -16.86 15.71 -1.39
N LEU A 352 -16.71 16.11 -0.14
CA LEU A 352 -16.42 15.17 0.93
C LEU A 352 -17.69 14.64 1.56
N THR A 353 -17.80 13.33 1.69
CA THR A 353 -18.88 12.67 2.44
C THR A 353 -18.30 11.96 3.66
N ALA A 354 -18.94 12.14 4.82
CA ALA A 354 -18.47 11.50 6.04
C ALA A 354 -19.64 11.02 6.92
N SER A 355 -19.39 9.94 7.67
CA SER A 355 -20.19 9.56 8.84
C SER A 355 -19.78 10.47 10.00
N TYR A 356 -20.74 11.23 10.52
CA TYR A 356 -20.46 12.17 11.60
C TYR A 356 -20.63 11.52 12.98
N GLY A 357 -21.51 10.53 13.11
CA GLY A 357 -21.70 9.70 14.30
C GLY A 357 -23.09 9.07 14.34
N GLY A 358 -23.18 7.78 14.67
CA GLY A 358 -24.43 7.06 14.75
C GLY A 358 -25.21 7.05 13.43
N GLU A 359 -26.30 7.81 13.38
CA GLU A 359 -27.21 7.92 12.22
C GLU A 359 -27.03 9.25 11.44
N GLU A 360 -25.94 9.98 11.74
CA GLU A 360 -25.67 11.31 11.16
C GLU A 360 -24.58 11.24 10.09
N PHE A 361 -24.83 11.92 8.98
CA PHE A 361 -23.90 12.07 7.86
C PHE A 361 -23.66 13.54 7.55
N VAL A 362 -22.51 13.85 6.97
CA VAL A 362 -22.16 15.21 6.58
C VAL A 362 -21.57 15.24 5.17
N VAL A 363 -21.90 16.27 4.41
CA VAL A 363 -21.33 16.52 3.08
C VAL A 363 -20.74 17.94 3.06
N VAL A 364 -19.45 18.05 2.69
CA VAL A 364 -18.79 19.33 2.45
C VAL A 364 -18.68 19.54 0.95
N MET A 365 -19.17 20.67 0.48
CA MET A 365 -19.24 21.04 -0.93
C MET A 365 -18.43 22.32 -1.19
N PRO A 366 -17.14 22.20 -1.55
CA PRO A 366 -16.32 23.35 -1.92
C PRO A 366 -16.85 24.05 -3.18
N ASP A 367 -16.58 25.33 -3.32
CA ASP A 367 -16.93 26.16 -4.48
C ASP A 367 -18.43 26.04 -4.88
N THR A 368 -19.32 25.88 -3.88
CA THR A 368 -20.72 25.55 -4.10
C THR A 368 -21.62 26.53 -3.30
N SER A 369 -22.54 27.21 -4.01
CA SER A 369 -23.51 28.11 -3.37
C SER A 369 -24.61 27.33 -2.66
N VAL A 370 -25.30 28.00 -1.75
CA VAL A 370 -26.39 27.41 -0.94
C VAL A 370 -27.54 26.91 -1.81
N GLU A 371 -27.84 27.57 -2.91
CA GLU A 371 -28.94 27.20 -3.83
C GLU A 371 -28.62 25.82 -4.48
N ILE A 372 -27.37 25.65 -4.93
CA ILE A 372 -26.93 24.38 -5.51
C ILE A 372 -26.90 23.30 -4.42
N ALA A 373 -26.37 23.62 -3.23
CA ALA A 373 -26.34 22.70 -2.11
C ALA A 373 -27.72 22.23 -1.66
N ALA A 374 -28.70 23.16 -1.60
CA ALA A 374 -30.08 22.86 -1.29
C ALA A 374 -30.74 21.95 -2.35
N ALA A 375 -30.46 22.21 -3.64
CA ALA A 375 -30.94 21.34 -4.72
C ALA A 375 -30.36 19.92 -4.64
N VAL A 376 -29.07 19.77 -4.28
CA VAL A 376 -28.44 18.46 -4.03
C VAL A 376 -29.07 17.79 -2.82
N ALA A 377 -29.26 18.51 -1.73
CA ALA A 377 -29.89 18.00 -0.51
C ALA A 377 -31.31 17.47 -0.78
N GLU A 378 -32.13 18.22 -1.54
CA GLU A 378 -33.51 17.81 -1.88
C GLU A 378 -33.51 16.56 -2.76
N ARG A 379 -32.62 16.45 -3.75
CA ARG A 379 -32.45 15.25 -4.58
C ARG A 379 -32.05 14.04 -3.73
N LEU A 380 -31.12 14.19 -2.78
CA LEU A 380 -30.73 13.11 -1.84
C LEU A 380 -31.92 12.68 -1.00
N ARG A 381 -32.65 13.65 -0.40
CA ARG A 381 -33.84 13.36 0.41
C ARG A 381 -34.88 12.57 -0.37
N GLU A 382 -35.24 13.01 -1.58
CA GLU A 382 -36.22 12.34 -2.44
C GLU A 382 -35.78 10.93 -2.81
N ARG A 383 -34.50 10.77 -3.18
CA ARG A 383 -33.95 9.47 -3.56
C ARG A 383 -33.98 8.48 -2.40
N ILE A 384 -33.56 8.89 -1.19
CA ILE A 384 -33.58 8.07 0.00
C ILE A 384 -35.05 7.73 0.39
N ALA A 385 -35.95 8.72 0.40
CA ALA A 385 -37.34 8.49 0.74
C ALA A 385 -38.09 7.59 -0.28
N GLY A 386 -37.67 7.63 -1.55
CA GLY A 386 -38.21 6.78 -2.62
C GLY A 386 -37.57 5.39 -2.70
N SER A 387 -36.46 5.14 -2.00
CA SER A 387 -35.80 3.84 -1.98
C SER A 387 -36.41 2.88 -0.97
N ARG A 388 -36.10 1.58 -1.13
CA ARG A 388 -36.44 0.52 -0.18
C ARG A 388 -35.18 -0.28 0.10
N VAL A 389 -34.84 -0.40 1.37
CA VAL A 389 -33.66 -1.17 1.78
C VAL A 389 -34.07 -2.62 1.97
N SER A 390 -33.54 -3.50 1.12
CA SER A 390 -33.78 -4.93 1.21
C SER A 390 -32.75 -5.58 2.13
N VAL A 391 -33.23 -6.21 3.20
CA VAL A 391 -32.38 -6.90 4.18
C VAL A 391 -32.77 -8.38 4.22
N ARG A 392 -31.78 -9.25 4.10
CA ARG A 392 -32.02 -10.70 4.10
C ARG A 392 -32.76 -11.17 5.37
N GLY A 393 -33.94 -11.74 5.21
CA GLY A 393 -34.79 -12.22 6.32
C GLY A 393 -35.74 -11.18 6.90
N VAL A 394 -35.79 -9.96 6.35
CA VAL A 394 -36.72 -8.89 6.73
C VAL A 394 -37.72 -8.66 5.60
N VAL A 395 -39.00 -8.79 5.88
CA VAL A 395 -40.11 -8.55 4.93
C VAL A 395 -41.21 -7.79 5.68
N PRO A 396 -41.73 -6.68 5.12
CA PRO A 396 -41.35 -6.00 3.87
C PRO A 396 -40.01 -5.25 3.94
N ASP A 397 -39.49 -4.83 2.79
CA ASP A 397 -38.30 -3.96 2.70
C ASP A 397 -38.50 -2.66 3.50
N ILE A 398 -37.43 -2.19 4.12
CA ILE A 398 -37.47 -1.07 5.05
C ILE A 398 -37.50 0.26 4.29
N ALA A 399 -38.49 1.11 4.61
CA ALA A 399 -38.60 2.48 4.14
C ALA A 399 -38.04 3.43 5.19
N VAL A 400 -37.16 4.35 4.77
CA VAL A 400 -36.58 5.36 5.64
C VAL A 400 -36.62 6.73 4.94
N SER A 401 -36.56 7.79 5.72
CA SER A 401 -36.36 9.15 5.23
C SER A 401 -35.21 9.81 5.98
N VAL A 402 -34.78 10.96 5.48
CA VAL A 402 -33.73 11.77 6.11
C VAL A 402 -34.19 13.20 6.25
N SER A 403 -33.78 13.84 7.32
CA SER A 403 -33.86 15.29 7.49
C SER A 403 -32.49 15.89 7.19
N ILE A 404 -32.45 17.02 6.50
CA ILE A 404 -31.21 17.68 6.05
C ILE A 404 -31.20 19.15 6.43
N GLY A 405 -30.12 19.59 7.11
CA GLY A 405 -29.82 21.01 7.32
C GLY A 405 -28.71 21.45 6.36
N VAL A 406 -28.89 22.58 5.70
CA VAL A 406 -27.96 23.16 4.74
C VAL A 406 -27.46 24.49 5.25
N ALA A 407 -26.13 24.71 5.23
CA ALA A 407 -25.54 26.02 5.51
C ALA A 407 -24.41 26.33 4.51
N GLN A 408 -24.19 27.65 4.27
CA GLN A 408 -23.06 28.13 3.48
C GLN A 408 -22.17 29.02 4.35
N SER A 409 -20.88 29.05 4.02
CA SER A 409 -19.92 29.99 4.63
C SER A 409 -20.30 31.45 4.39
N THR A 410 -20.12 32.28 5.40
CA THR A 410 -20.55 33.71 5.38
C THR A 410 -19.42 34.67 4.96
N GLY A 411 -18.23 34.21 4.69
CA GLY A 411 -17.07 35.00 4.28
C GLY A 411 -15.78 34.55 4.93
N ALA A 412 -14.68 35.26 4.68
CA ALA A 412 -13.33 34.87 5.05
C ALA A 412 -13.10 34.66 6.56
N GLU A 413 -13.88 35.30 7.40
CA GLU A 413 -13.76 35.17 8.88
C GLU A 413 -14.63 34.06 9.46
N ASP A 414 -15.36 33.33 8.62
CA ASP A 414 -16.22 32.23 9.08
C ASP A 414 -15.37 31.03 9.53
N THR A 415 -15.82 30.36 10.58
CA THR A 415 -15.10 29.24 11.15
C THR A 415 -15.77 27.90 10.85
N PRO A 416 -15.02 26.79 10.78
CA PRO A 416 -15.59 25.45 10.66
C PRO A 416 -16.69 25.15 11.68
N ALA A 417 -16.50 25.58 12.92
CA ALA A 417 -17.46 25.36 14.00
C ALA A 417 -18.76 26.18 13.80
N ALA A 418 -18.67 27.44 13.32
CA ALA A 418 -19.81 28.26 13.06
C ALA A 418 -20.64 27.76 11.87
N LEU A 419 -19.98 27.33 10.78
CA LEU A 419 -20.65 26.72 9.63
C LEU A 419 -21.37 25.44 10.02
N LEU A 420 -20.70 24.55 10.78
CA LEU A 420 -21.29 23.32 11.26
C LEU A 420 -22.49 23.58 12.18
N GLY A 421 -22.36 24.54 13.11
CA GLY A 421 -23.45 24.91 14.01
C GLY A 421 -24.68 25.45 13.30
N ARG A 422 -24.51 26.21 12.19
CA ARG A 422 -25.63 26.66 11.37
C ARG A 422 -26.35 25.52 10.67
N ALA A 423 -25.59 24.55 10.11
CA ALA A 423 -26.15 23.37 9.45
C ALA A 423 -26.89 22.47 10.44
N ASP A 424 -26.33 22.27 11.65
CA ASP A 424 -26.99 21.51 12.73
C ASP A 424 -28.28 22.20 13.22
N GLY A 425 -28.26 23.52 13.38
CA GLY A 425 -29.48 24.31 13.70
C GLY A 425 -30.58 24.16 12.66
N ALA A 426 -30.21 24.14 11.37
CA ALA A 426 -31.14 23.91 10.27
C ALA A 426 -31.69 22.48 10.27
N LEU A 427 -30.84 21.48 10.56
CA LEU A 427 -31.26 20.09 10.72
C LEU A 427 -32.24 19.91 11.88
N TYR A 428 -31.98 20.57 13.01
CA TYR A 428 -32.90 20.57 14.15
C TYR A 428 -34.28 21.16 13.77
N GLN A 429 -34.32 22.24 13.00
CA GLN A 429 -35.54 22.81 12.47
C GLN A 429 -36.30 21.84 11.53
N ALA A 430 -35.54 21.14 10.63
CA ALA A 430 -36.11 20.13 9.75
C ALA A 430 -36.79 19.01 10.53
N LYS A 431 -36.15 18.52 11.59
CA LYS A 431 -36.73 17.50 12.50
C LYS A 431 -38.00 18.05 13.23
N GLY A 432 -37.94 19.30 13.72
CA GLY A 432 -39.05 19.93 14.42
C GLY A 432 -40.28 20.23 13.54
N GLN A 433 -40.06 20.49 12.26
CA GLN A 433 -41.11 20.78 11.28
C GLN A 433 -41.76 19.54 10.66
N GLY A 434 -41.53 18.33 11.19
CA GLY A 434 -42.18 17.09 10.77
C GLY A 434 -41.29 16.13 9.98
N ARG A 435 -39.97 16.31 9.96
CA ARG A 435 -38.96 15.45 9.32
C ARG A 435 -39.11 15.32 7.80
N ASN A 436 -38.30 14.44 7.18
CA ASN A 436 -38.27 14.21 5.73
C ASN A 436 -38.30 15.52 4.92
N LYS A 437 -37.38 16.42 5.22
CA LYS A 437 -37.27 17.72 4.56
C LYS A 437 -35.88 18.34 4.63
N VAL A 438 -35.63 19.28 3.77
CA VAL A 438 -34.45 20.12 3.75
C VAL A 438 -34.80 21.50 4.35
N VAL A 439 -33.93 21.99 5.23
CA VAL A 439 -34.00 23.36 5.75
C VAL A 439 -32.66 24.03 5.51
N VAL A 440 -32.70 25.26 4.99
CA VAL A 440 -31.52 26.11 4.79
C VAL A 440 -31.40 27.05 5.98
N ALA A 441 -30.19 27.17 6.54
CA ALA A 441 -29.93 28.06 7.67
C ALA A 441 -30.18 29.54 7.33
N GLU A 442 -30.82 30.23 8.22
CA GLU A 442 -31.03 31.69 8.09
C GLU A 442 -29.69 32.44 8.14
N GLY A 443 -29.55 33.53 7.34
CA GLY A 443 -28.33 34.33 7.23
C GLY A 443 -27.34 33.84 6.17
N THR A 444 -27.65 32.75 5.45
CA THR A 444 -26.84 32.20 4.34
C THR A 444 -27.22 32.88 2.99
N LEU A 445 -28.41 33.40 2.87
CA LEU A 445 -28.88 34.17 1.70
C LEU A 445 -28.46 35.63 1.87
N ARG A 446 -27.30 36.06 1.35
CA ARG A 446 -27.12 37.50 1.08
C ARG A 446 -28.01 37.85 -0.10
N ALA A 447 -28.94 38.72 0.14
CA ALA A 447 -29.68 39.41 -0.90
C ALA A 447 -28.68 40.19 -1.79
N ASP A 448 -28.38 39.67 -2.98
CA ASP A 448 -27.89 40.46 -4.10
C ASP A 448 -29.11 41.23 -4.67
N ALA A 449 -29.55 42.23 -3.92
CA ALA A 449 -30.58 43.17 -4.35
C ALA A 449 -30.26 44.54 -3.78
N ASP A 450 -29.14 45.14 -4.19
CA ASP A 450 -28.95 46.58 -4.21
C ASP A 450 -27.73 46.92 -5.09
N GLY A 451 -27.98 47.10 -6.36
CA GLY A 451 -26.95 47.49 -7.32
C GLY A 451 -27.45 47.76 -8.73
N ALA A 452 -28.64 48.36 -8.84
CA ALA A 452 -29.04 48.98 -10.09
C ALA A 452 -29.84 50.26 -9.76
N SER A 453 -29.10 51.33 -9.63
CA SER A 453 -29.64 52.71 -9.81
C SER A 453 -28.52 53.54 -10.40
#